data_c43627a9478e0529f75cd54b4a8bcc05
#
_entry.id   c43627a9478e0529f75cd54b4a8bcc05
#
_cell.length_a   1.000
_cell.length_b   1.000
_cell.length_c   1.000
_cell.angle_alpha   90.00
_cell.angle_beta   90.00
_cell.angle_gamma   90.00
#
_symmetry.space_group_name_H-M   'P 1'
#
loop_
_entity.id
_entity.type
_entity.pdbx_description
1 polymer ?
#
loop_
_entity_poly.entity_id
_entity_poly.type
_entity_poly.pdbx_seq_one_letter_code
_entity_poly.pdbx_strand_id
1 'polypeptide(L)'
;MDHPLAMDVEAMRRTGYAAVDALAARLANPDADPVLRRASPAEMRALLGGPPPEQGAGLDVVLGRVLADVLPYAARTNHPGYLAFIPYFTTWPAAVAELIATAANVSPWVWMESPAATQIELEVIDWFRSWLGMPKGTAGLLVSGGSAANLTALLVAREAAGGPSDDSVVYVSDQGHSSLARTACAMGLCAHQVRVLPTDDHWQLRPETVAAAADADRRAGRVPMAVCANAGATSTGAVDPLAGLADVCAAEGLWLHVDAAYGGFAALTPKGRALLTGIDRADSVTLDPHKWLFQPFECGGILIRDGDRLASTFAIHPDYLDSTGTHESGEVNLGDWGLQLSRSFHALKVWMSVQAFGVAAFRAAIDRNMELAAYAEELVRDSGTLTLMAPASLGIVCFRRKWPGCDEAETERRGIALADALERSGDAFVSTTRLAGRHAIRLCVLNPTSSEEHVRRVIEHFAHAPAPPGNPLGAKAPAASRASVIENEGRDRGTGALHTTPLLASVPHPVIEAVRDRGTFLDVAAGQEIIRRWEADRFFYIALSGHYDVVIDDRPVRTLGAGDHFGELAARDWGGGYGYTRLATVRCTEEGRLLRLSSEDFQWLVATQPTVRAELVRCP
;
A
#
# COMPACT_ATOMS: atom_id res chain seq x y z
N MET A 1 1.54 25.04 -39.98
CA MET A 1 1.95 25.68 -38.69
C MET A 1 3.42 25.41 -38.51
N ASP A 2 4.23 26.45 -38.59
CA ASP A 2 5.72 26.27 -38.52
C ASP A 2 6.22 26.55 -37.10
N HIS A 3 5.91 25.67 -36.17
CA HIS A 3 6.58 25.68 -34.88
C HIS A 3 7.32 24.36 -34.65
N PRO A 4 8.42 24.36 -33.87
CA PRO A 4 9.33 23.21 -33.75
C PRO A 4 8.70 21.90 -33.27
N LEU A 5 7.56 21.97 -32.60
CA LEU A 5 6.81 20.82 -32.07
C LEU A 5 5.56 20.49 -32.92
N ALA A 6 5.41 21.11 -34.10
CA ALA A 6 4.28 20.78 -34.99
C ALA A 6 4.47 19.38 -35.58
N MET A 7 3.37 18.65 -35.69
CA MET A 7 3.32 17.35 -36.35
C MET A 7 2.24 17.36 -37.43
N ASP A 8 2.54 16.75 -38.56
CA ASP A 8 1.58 16.57 -39.65
C ASP A 8 0.42 15.68 -39.24
N VAL A 9 -0.81 16.04 -39.66
CA VAL A 9 -2.04 15.34 -39.32
C VAL A 9 -2.03 13.88 -39.77
N GLU A 10 -1.46 13.59 -40.96
CA GLU A 10 -1.37 12.21 -41.46
C GLU A 10 -0.37 11.39 -40.65
N ALA A 11 0.72 12.00 -40.17
CA ALA A 11 1.65 11.35 -39.23
C ALA A 11 0.97 11.07 -37.89
N MET A 12 0.19 12.01 -37.34
CA MET A 12 -0.61 11.80 -36.12
C MET A 12 -1.58 10.63 -36.28
N ARG A 13 -2.31 10.58 -37.39
CA ARG A 13 -3.27 9.49 -37.67
C ARG A 13 -2.56 8.15 -37.79
N ARG A 14 -1.53 8.05 -38.61
CA ARG A 14 -0.79 6.81 -38.85
C ARG A 14 -0.23 6.23 -37.54
N THR A 15 0.44 7.02 -36.74
CA THR A 15 1.04 6.57 -35.48
C THR A 15 -0.03 6.30 -34.42
N GLY A 16 -1.09 7.10 -34.37
CA GLY A 16 -2.24 6.86 -33.48
C GLY A 16 -2.94 5.55 -33.78
N TYR A 17 -3.25 5.26 -35.05
CA TYR A 17 -3.85 3.99 -35.45
C TYR A 17 -2.93 2.80 -35.17
N ALA A 18 -1.63 2.92 -35.45
CA ALA A 18 -0.68 1.85 -35.13
C ALA A 18 -0.62 1.56 -33.62
N ALA A 19 -0.69 2.56 -32.76
CA ALA A 19 -0.75 2.39 -31.31
C ALA A 19 -2.08 1.72 -30.88
N VAL A 20 -3.22 2.16 -31.42
CA VAL A 20 -4.54 1.59 -31.17
C VAL A 20 -4.58 0.12 -31.59
N ASP A 21 -4.13 -0.22 -32.78
CA ASP A 21 -4.10 -1.59 -33.30
C ASP A 21 -3.23 -2.51 -32.42
N ALA A 22 -2.05 -2.07 -32.02
CA ALA A 22 -1.16 -2.82 -31.15
C ALA A 22 -1.77 -3.08 -29.77
N LEU A 23 -2.40 -2.06 -29.16
CA LEU A 23 -3.04 -2.17 -27.87
C LEU A 23 -4.32 -3.03 -27.92
N ALA A 24 -5.14 -2.88 -28.95
CA ALA A 24 -6.32 -3.72 -29.16
C ALA A 24 -5.95 -5.19 -29.34
N ALA A 25 -4.90 -5.49 -30.12
CA ALA A 25 -4.38 -6.84 -30.28
C ALA A 25 -3.87 -7.43 -28.96
N ARG A 26 -3.17 -6.62 -28.14
CA ARG A 26 -2.70 -7.02 -26.80
C ARG A 26 -3.85 -7.33 -25.84
N LEU A 27 -4.94 -6.55 -25.87
CA LEU A 27 -6.11 -6.75 -25.01
C LEU A 27 -6.96 -7.93 -25.47
N ALA A 28 -7.06 -8.17 -26.78
CA ALA A 28 -7.82 -9.28 -27.34
C ALA A 28 -7.19 -10.66 -27.03
N ASN A 29 -5.89 -10.71 -26.76
CA ASN A 29 -5.13 -11.94 -26.48
C ASN A 29 -4.43 -11.82 -25.10
N PRO A 30 -5.17 -11.84 -23.98
CA PRO A 30 -4.61 -11.51 -22.67
C PRO A 30 -3.56 -12.51 -22.17
N ASP A 31 -3.61 -13.77 -22.61
CA ASP A 31 -2.76 -14.90 -22.22
C ASP A 31 -1.70 -15.29 -23.29
N ALA A 32 -1.57 -14.50 -24.36
CA ALA A 32 -0.61 -14.82 -25.45
C ALA A 32 0.86 -14.68 -25.02
N ASP A 33 1.15 -13.91 -23.99
CA ASP A 33 2.49 -13.71 -23.43
C ASP A 33 2.50 -14.00 -21.93
N PRO A 34 3.67 -14.22 -21.32
CA PRO A 34 3.79 -14.41 -19.87
C PRO A 34 3.14 -13.28 -19.08
N VAL A 35 2.55 -13.63 -17.92
CA VAL A 35 1.92 -12.67 -17.01
C VAL A 35 2.90 -11.58 -16.54
N LEU A 36 4.18 -11.94 -16.41
CA LEU A 36 5.25 -11.06 -15.96
C LEU A 36 6.58 -11.45 -16.63
N ARG A 37 7.38 -10.46 -17.00
CA ARG A 37 8.77 -10.64 -17.43
C ARG A 37 9.68 -9.90 -16.46
N ARG A 38 10.57 -10.61 -15.78
CA ARG A 38 11.61 -10.00 -14.94
C ARG A 38 12.76 -9.46 -15.77
N ALA A 39 13.35 -8.36 -15.32
CA ALA A 39 14.59 -7.82 -15.83
C ALA A 39 15.41 -7.22 -14.69
N SER A 40 16.71 -7.26 -14.82
CA SER A 40 17.63 -6.59 -13.89
C SER A 40 17.72 -5.09 -14.18
N PRO A 41 18.10 -4.26 -13.19
CA PRO A 41 18.37 -2.84 -13.43
C PRO A 41 19.46 -2.59 -14.48
N ALA A 42 20.44 -3.50 -14.61
CA ALA A 42 21.50 -3.40 -15.62
C ALA A 42 20.97 -3.62 -17.03
N GLU A 43 20.12 -4.64 -17.23
CA GLU A 43 19.44 -4.90 -18.51
C GLU A 43 18.56 -3.72 -18.91
N MET A 44 17.76 -3.18 -17.99
CA MET A 44 16.91 -2.02 -18.29
C MET A 44 17.72 -0.76 -18.61
N ARG A 45 18.82 -0.52 -17.91
CA ARG A 45 19.72 0.59 -18.25
C ARG A 45 20.38 0.42 -19.63
N ALA A 46 20.78 -0.80 -19.98
CA ALA A 46 21.36 -1.08 -21.29
C ALA A 46 20.35 -0.89 -22.43
N LEU A 47 19.08 -1.25 -22.17
CA LEU A 47 17.99 -1.17 -23.16
C LEU A 47 17.45 0.25 -23.34
N LEU A 48 17.23 0.98 -22.24
CA LEU A 48 16.48 2.24 -22.21
C LEU A 48 17.31 3.45 -21.76
N GLY A 49 18.48 3.23 -21.15
CA GLY A 49 19.34 4.29 -20.65
C GLY A 49 20.05 5.06 -21.76
N GLY A 50 20.44 6.30 -21.44
CA GLY A 50 21.21 7.18 -22.33
C GLY A 50 20.94 8.65 -22.03
N PRO A 51 21.73 9.57 -22.56
CA PRO A 51 21.46 10.99 -22.48
C PRO A 51 20.24 11.34 -23.35
N PRO A 52 19.56 12.48 -23.10
CA PRO A 52 18.49 12.95 -23.97
C PRO A 52 19.06 13.21 -25.38
N PRO A 53 18.36 12.77 -26.44
CA PRO A 53 18.84 13.00 -27.81
C PRO A 53 18.71 14.48 -28.17
N GLU A 54 19.75 15.05 -28.78
CA GLU A 54 19.70 16.42 -29.32
C GLU A 54 18.75 16.53 -30.52
N GLN A 55 18.62 15.44 -31.30
CA GLN A 55 17.71 15.35 -32.42
C GLN A 55 16.77 14.17 -32.29
N GLY A 56 15.48 14.39 -32.58
CA GLY A 56 14.44 13.35 -32.49
C GLY A 56 14.60 12.27 -33.57
N ALA A 57 14.29 11.03 -33.21
CA ALA A 57 14.29 9.88 -34.13
C ALA A 57 13.01 9.71 -34.96
N GLY A 58 12.00 10.57 -34.74
CA GLY A 58 10.67 10.43 -35.35
C GLY A 58 9.75 9.49 -34.53
N LEU A 59 8.46 9.81 -34.51
CA LEU A 59 7.49 9.13 -33.64
C LEU A 59 7.30 7.65 -34.00
N ASP A 60 7.35 7.27 -35.28
CA ASP A 60 7.22 5.88 -35.72
C ASP A 60 8.32 4.99 -35.10
N VAL A 61 9.56 5.48 -35.10
CA VAL A 61 10.70 4.75 -34.51
C VAL A 61 10.54 4.64 -32.99
N VAL A 62 10.15 5.74 -32.34
CA VAL A 62 9.95 5.76 -30.88
C VAL A 62 8.78 4.86 -30.46
N LEU A 63 7.67 4.89 -31.22
CA LEU A 63 6.53 3.98 -30.99
C LEU A 63 6.96 2.51 -31.12
N GLY A 64 7.71 2.17 -32.18
CA GLY A 64 8.26 0.82 -32.36
C GLY A 64 9.09 0.36 -31.15
N ARG A 65 9.96 1.23 -30.63
CA ARG A 65 10.74 0.95 -29.41
C ARG A 65 9.86 0.77 -28.18
N VAL A 66 8.84 1.59 -27.97
CA VAL A 66 7.91 1.44 -26.83
C VAL A 66 7.21 0.08 -26.89
N LEU A 67 6.73 -0.32 -28.06
CA LEU A 67 6.04 -1.60 -28.24
C LEU A 67 6.99 -2.81 -28.07
N ALA A 68 8.24 -2.71 -28.49
CA ALA A 68 9.22 -3.80 -28.44
C ALA A 68 10.02 -3.85 -27.13
N ASP A 69 10.38 -2.71 -26.55
CA ASP A 69 11.37 -2.60 -25.48
C ASP A 69 10.77 -2.20 -24.14
N VAL A 70 9.56 -1.64 -24.10
CA VAL A 70 8.91 -1.20 -22.85
C VAL A 70 7.74 -2.10 -22.48
N LEU A 71 6.75 -2.24 -23.36
CA LEU A 71 5.53 -3.00 -23.06
C LEU A 71 5.74 -4.47 -22.67
N PRO A 72 6.74 -5.21 -23.22
CA PRO A 72 6.99 -6.59 -22.80
C PRO A 72 7.47 -6.73 -21.36
N TYR A 73 8.04 -5.67 -20.76
CA TYR A 73 8.50 -5.65 -19.38
C TYR A 73 7.46 -5.05 -18.39
N ALA A 74 6.34 -4.57 -18.90
CA ALA A 74 5.20 -4.23 -18.06
C ALA A 74 4.38 -5.49 -17.76
N ALA A 75 4.02 -5.69 -16.49
CA ALA A 75 3.14 -6.80 -16.12
C ALA A 75 1.84 -6.76 -16.93
N ARG A 76 1.40 -7.92 -17.39
CA ARG A 76 0.12 -8.06 -18.13
C ARG A 76 -1.05 -8.14 -17.14
N THR A 77 -1.49 -7.01 -16.66
CA THR A 77 -2.53 -6.93 -15.64
C THR A 77 -3.91 -7.42 -16.10
N ASN A 78 -4.13 -7.47 -17.41
CA ASN A 78 -5.30 -8.11 -18.04
C ASN A 78 -5.13 -9.62 -18.30
N HIS A 79 -3.93 -10.21 -17.98
CA HIS A 79 -3.73 -11.67 -18.07
C HIS A 79 -4.58 -12.36 -17.02
N PRO A 80 -5.34 -13.43 -17.38
CA PRO A 80 -6.25 -14.11 -16.43
C PRO A 80 -5.54 -14.75 -15.24
N GLY A 81 -4.25 -15.03 -15.34
CA GLY A 81 -3.37 -15.49 -14.26
C GLY A 81 -2.74 -14.36 -13.43
N TYR A 82 -3.07 -13.08 -13.66
CA TYR A 82 -2.60 -11.99 -12.78
C TYR A 82 -3.47 -11.94 -11.52
N LEU A 83 -3.02 -12.61 -10.46
CA LEU A 83 -3.75 -12.84 -9.21
C LEU A 83 -2.96 -12.31 -7.99
N ALA A 84 -1.98 -11.45 -8.24
CA ALA A 84 -1.14 -10.81 -7.23
C ALA A 84 -1.65 -9.43 -6.83
N PHE A 85 -1.21 -8.91 -5.69
CA PHE A 85 -1.57 -7.59 -5.16
C PHE A 85 -3.09 -7.40 -5.12
N ILE A 86 -3.58 -6.22 -5.50
CA ILE A 86 -4.97 -6.01 -5.88
C ILE A 86 -4.95 -5.82 -7.40
N PRO A 87 -5.37 -6.82 -8.20
CA PRO A 87 -5.35 -6.74 -9.66
C PRO A 87 -6.13 -5.53 -10.16
N TYR A 88 -5.60 -4.92 -11.18
CA TYR A 88 -6.23 -3.81 -11.89
C TYR A 88 -6.38 -4.19 -13.36
N PHE A 89 -7.54 -3.85 -13.91
CA PHE A 89 -7.92 -4.18 -15.28
C PHE A 89 -8.33 -2.90 -15.99
N THR A 90 -8.05 -2.80 -17.28
CA THR A 90 -8.41 -1.64 -18.08
C THR A 90 -9.53 -2.00 -19.04
N THR A 91 -10.67 -1.34 -18.92
CA THR A 91 -11.72 -1.42 -19.95
C THR A 91 -11.33 -0.58 -21.16
N TRP A 92 -11.71 -1.03 -22.37
CA TRP A 92 -11.37 -0.28 -23.59
C TRP A 92 -11.98 1.12 -23.65
N PRO A 93 -13.25 1.36 -23.25
CA PRO A 93 -13.80 2.73 -23.18
C PRO A 93 -12.99 3.65 -22.27
N ALA A 94 -12.43 3.12 -21.17
CA ALA A 94 -11.59 3.90 -20.28
C ALA A 94 -10.23 4.28 -20.91
N ALA A 95 -9.62 3.38 -21.68
CA ALA A 95 -8.39 3.69 -22.42
C ALA A 95 -8.61 4.78 -23.47
N VAL A 96 -9.74 4.72 -24.17
CA VAL A 96 -10.15 5.77 -25.14
C VAL A 96 -10.41 7.09 -24.41
N ALA A 97 -11.03 7.06 -23.25
CA ALA A 97 -11.28 8.24 -22.42
C ALA A 97 -9.97 8.94 -22.01
N GLU A 98 -8.96 8.16 -21.61
CA GLU A 98 -7.63 8.69 -21.28
C GLU A 98 -6.97 9.36 -22.49
N LEU A 99 -7.07 8.75 -23.67
CA LEU A 99 -6.57 9.37 -24.90
C LEU A 99 -7.24 10.72 -25.15
N ILE A 100 -8.57 10.81 -25.02
CA ILE A 100 -9.34 12.03 -25.21
C ILE A 100 -8.95 13.07 -24.17
N ALA A 101 -8.97 12.73 -22.88
CA ALA A 101 -8.67 13.64 -21.79
C ALA A 101 -7.25 14.23 -21.91
N THR A 102 -6.28 13.41 -22.27
CA THR A 102 -4.88 13.81 -22.43
C THR A 102 -4.67 14.65 -23.69
N ALA A 103 -5.24 14.25 -24.82
CA ALA A 103 -5.09 14.98 -26.08
C ALA A 103 -5.77 16.36 -26.06
N ALA A 104 -6.93 16.45 -25.39
CA ALA A 104 -7.64 17.73 -25.20
C ALA A 104 -7.09 18.53 -24.01
N ASN A 105 -6.20 17.94 -23.19
CA ASN A 105 -5.55 18.56 -22.04
C ASN A 105 -6.55 19.22 -21.06
N VAL A 106 -7.64 18.52 -20.74
CA VAL A 106 -8.72 19.03 -19.90
C VAL A 106 -8.35 18.94 -18.42
N SER A 107 -8.54 20.01 -17.66
CA SER A 107 -8.35 20.03 -16.21
C SER A 107 -9.61 20.56 -15.49
N PRO A 108 -10.30 19.74 -14.70
CA PRO A 108 -11.51 20.14 -13.95
C PRO A 108 -11.15 20.76 -12.60
N TRP A 109 -10.42 21.87 -12.58
CA TRP A 109 -10.04 22.55 -11.34
C TRP A 109 -10.99 23.73 -11.03
N VAL A 110 -11.42 24.49 -12.06
CA VAL A 110 -12.40 25.57 -11.94
C VAL A 110 -13.53 25.37 -12.94
N TRP A 111 -14.74 25.75 -12.54
CA TRP A 111 -15.93 25.60 -13.36
C TRP A 111 -15.78 26.29 -14.71
N MET A 112 -15.34 27.55 -14.71
CA MET A 112 -15.30 28.38 -15.93
C MET A 112 -14.40 27.81 -17.04
N GLU A 113 -13.35 27.07 -16.71
CA GLU A 113 -12.46 26.41 -17.70
C GLU A 113 -13.04 25.11 -18.24
N SER A 114 -13.69 24.32 -17.38
CA SER A 114 -14.10 22.97 -17.72
C SER A 114 -15.44 22.57 -17.10
N PRO A 115 -16.54 23.26 -17.39
CA PRO A 115 -17.82 22.99 -16.74
C PRO A 115 -18.34 21.57 -17.00
N ALA A 116 -18.18 21.05 -18.22
CA ALA A 116 -18.58 19.70 -18.56
C ALA A 116 -17.74 18.63 -17.81
N ALA A 117 -16.44 18.85 -17.66
CA ALA A 117 -15.58 17.93 -16.95
C ALA A 117 -15.86 17.94 -15.44
N THR A 118 -16.08 19.12 -14.86
CA THR A 118 -16.49 19.28 -13.47
C THR A 118 -17.84 18.60 -13.23
N GLN A 119 -18.83 18.82 -14.09
CA GLN A 119 -20.14 18.18 -13.96
C GLN A 119 -20.06 16.65 -14.05
N ILE A 120 -19.25 16.09 -14.97
CA ILE A 120 -19.04 14.64 -15.07
C ILE A 120 -18.41 14.09 -13.77
N GLU A 121 -17.47 14.81 -13.14
CA GLU A 121 -16.90 14.37 -11.89
C GLU A 121 -17.94 14.39 -10.75
N LEU A 122 -18.76 15.42 -10.66
CA LEU A 122 -19.85 15.49 -9.69
C LEU A 122 -20.85 14.34 -9.87
N GLU A 123 -21.22 14.01 -11.11
CA GLU A 123 -22.10 12.86 -11.40
C GLU A 123 -21.48 11.53 -11.00
N VAL A 124 -20.21 11.31 -11.30
CA VAL A 124 -19.49 10.08 -10.91
C VAL A 124 -19.41 9.95 -9.38
N ILE A 125 -19.16 11.03 -8.68
CA ILE A 125 -19.17 11.06 -7.21
C ILE A 125 -20.58 10.77 -6.67
N ASP A 126 -21.63 11.33 -7.27
CA ASP A 126 -23.02 11.03 -6.87
C ASP A 126 -23.39 9.57 -7.13
N TRP A 127 -22.91 8.95 -8.21
CA TRP A 127 -23.06 7.50 -8.42
C TRP A 127 -22.43 6.71 -7.28
N PHE A 128 -21.19 7.03 -6.88
CA PHE A 128 -20.49 6.34 -5.80
C PHE A 128 -21.24 6.51 -4.47
N ARG A 129 -21.65 7.74 -4.16
CA ARG A 129 -22.51 8.04 -3.01
C ARG A 129 -23.76 7.17 -2.99
N SER A 130 -24.46 7.10 -4.12
CA SER A 130 -25.70 6.35 -4.27
C SER A 130 -25.48 4.83 -4.13
N TRP A 131 -24.41 4.30 -4.71
CA TRP A 131 -24.09 2.86 -4.61
C TRP A 131 -23.77 2.43 -3.19
N LEU A 132 -23.14 3.29 -2.40
CA LEU A 132 -22.86 3.05 -0.99
C LEU A 132 -24.03 3.38 -0.06
N GLY A 133 -25.11 3.98 -0.55
CA GLY A 133 -26.25 4.40 0.27
C GLY A 133 -25.98 5.62 1.14
N MET A 134 -24.91 6.38 0.90
CA MET A 134 -24.58 7.56 1.69
C MET A 134 -25.62 8.68 1.49
N PRO A 135 -25.84 9.57 2.50
CA PRO A 135 -26.90 10.57 2.46
C PRO A 135 -26.67 11.62 1.37
N LYS A 136 -27.76 12.32 1.02
CA LYS A 136 -27.69 13.57 0.23
C LYS A 136 -26.86 14.60 1.01
N GLY A 137 -26.02 15.35 0.31
CA GLY A 137 -25.07 16.27 0.94
C GLY A 137 -23.67 15.68 1.13
N THR A 138 -23.51 14.37 0.92
CA THR A 138 -22.18 13.78 0.73
C THR A 138 -21.57 14.33 -0.55
N ALA A 139 -20.37 14.89 -0.46
CA ALA A 139 -19.57 15.33 -1.60
C ALA A 139 -18.24 14.58 -1.66
N GLY A 140 -17.49 14.80 -2.71
CA GLY A 140 -16.20 14.15 -2.88
C GLY A 140 -15.47 14.60 -4.13
N LEU A 141 -14.30 14.03 -4.35
CA LEU A 141 -13.51 14.26 -5.56
C LEU A 141 -12.72 13.03 -5.95
N LEU A 142 -12.33 12.97 -7.20
CA LEU A 142 -11.40 11.98 -7.68
C LEU A 142 -9.95 12.45 -7.47
N VAL A 143 -9.11 11.53 -7.06
CA VAL A 143 -7.69 11.73 -6.72
C VAL A 143 -6.84 10.63 -7.37
N SER A 144 -5.52 10.69 -7.21
CA SER A 144 -4.62 9.69 -7.80
C SER A 144 -4.80 8.26 -7.26
N GLY A 145 -5.38 8.07 -6.07
CA GLY A 145 -5.59 6.74 -5.50
C GLY A 145 -5.86 6.79 -4.01
N GLY A 146 -6.10 5.62 -3.40
CA GLY A 146 -6.47 5.46 -2.01
C GLY A 146 -5.52 6.14 -1.01
N SER A 147 -4.23 6.25 -1.32
CA SER A 147 -3.29 6.99 -0.45
C SER A 147 -3.60 8.48 -0.38
N ALA A 148 -3.92 9.12 -1.50
CA ALA A 148 -4.32 10.53 -1.55
C ALA A 148 -5.72 10.72 -0.94
N ALA A 149 -6.63 9.77 -1.18
CA ALA A 149 -7.96 9.76 -0.59
C ALA A 149 -7.91 9.65 0.94
N ASN A 150 -7.12 8.71 1.49
CA ASN A 150 -6.93 8.57 2.94
C ASN A 150 -6.28 9.81 3.57
N LEU A 151 -5.32 10.45 2.87
CA LEU A 151 -4.75 11.71 3.34
C LEU A 151 -5.80 12.82 3.39
N THR A 152 -6.58 12.99 2.33
CA THR A 152 -7.66 13.98 2.28
C THR A 152 -8.68 13.73 3.38
N ALA A 153 -9.12 12.48 3.60
CA ALA A 153 -10.05 12.11 4.65
C ALA A 153 -9.55 12.48 6.06
N LEU A 154 -8.30 12.13 6.38
CA LEU A 154 -7.75 12.39 7.72
C LEU A 154 -7.41 13.86 7.93
N LEU A 155 -7.11 14.63 6.88
CA LEU A 155 -7.00 16.09 6.99
C LEU A 155 -8.36 16.72 7.32
N VAL A 156 -9.44 16.30 6.64
CA VAL A 156 -10.80 16.76 6.96
C VAL A 156 -11.20 16.34 8.38
N ALA A 157 -10.90 15.11 8.79
CA ALA A 157 -11.15 14.63 10.16
C ALA A 157 -10.42 15.47 11.20
N ARG A 158 -9.16 15.84 10.95
CA ARG A 158 -8.37 16.69 11.84
C ARG A 158 -8.97 18.08 11.98
N GLU A 159 -9.36 18.71 10.89
CA GLU A 159 -10.02 20.03 10.93
C GLU A 159 -11.38 19.95 11.63
N ALA A 160 -12.13 18.86 11.43
CA ALA A 160 -13.39 18.61 12.14
C ALA A 160 -13.19 18.43 13.65
N ALA A 161 -12.03 17.95 14.09
CA ALA A 161 -11.64 17.79 15.48
C ALA A 161 -11.05 19.07 16.12
N GLY A 162 -11.03 20.18 15.39
CA GLY A 162 -10.52 21.48 15.90
C GLY A 162 -9.10 21.80 15.48
N GLY A 163 -8.55 21.10 14.51
CA GLY A 163 -7.22 21.36 13.95
C GLY A 163 -6.10 20.48 14.54
N PRO A 164 -4.84 20.84 14.24
CA PRO A 164 -3.67 20.08 14.72
C PRO A 164 -3.56 20.08 16.25
N SER A 165 -3.30 18.89 16.82
CA SER A 165 -3.05 18.73 18.27
C SER A 165 -2.07 17.59 18.51
N ASP A 166 -1.13 17.79 19.45
CA ASP A 166 -0.17 16.77 19.88
C ASP A 166 -0.84 15.62 20.66
N ASP A 167 -2.05 15.83 21.17
CA ASP A 167 -2.81 14.86 21.93
C ASP A 167 -3.79 14.04 21.07
N SER A 168 -4.00 14.42 19.81
CA SER A 168 -4.91 13.71 18.91
C SER A 168 -4.45 12.28 18.61
N VAL A 169 -5.39 11.32 18.61
CA VAL A 169 -5.11 9.90 18.37
C VAL A 169 -5.98 9.37 17.24
N VAL A 170 -5.35 8.62 16.31
CA VAL A 170 -6.02 7.89 15.24
C VAL A 170 -5.90 6.40 15.50
N TYR A 171 -7.00 5.67 15.40
CA TYR A 171 -7.06 4.22 15.56
C TYR A 171 -7.08 3.53 14.20
N VAL A 172 -6.18 2.58 14.00
CA VAL A 172 -6.09 1.74 12.80
C VAL A 172 -5.99 0.28 13.23
N SER A 173 -6.41 -0.66 12.38
CA SER A 173 -6.20 -2.08 12.68
C SER A 173 -4.80 -2.54 12.24
N ASP A 174 -4.35 -3.68 12.77
CA ASP A 174 -3.14 -4.38 12.33
C ASP A 174 -3.26 -4.95 10.90
N GLN A 175 -4.47 -4.89 10.30
CA GLN A 175 -4.75 -5.22 8.91
C GLN A 175 -4.93 -3.98 8.02
N GLY A 176 -4.79 -2.76 8.56
CA GLY A 176 -4.93 -1.52 7.81
C GLY A 176 -3.88 -1.39 6.70
N HIS A 177 -4.15 -0.62 5.67
CA HIS A 177 -3.20 -0.40 4.58
C HIS A 177 -2.08 0.56 4.99
N SER A 178 -0.86 0.35 4.50
CA SER A 178 0.33 1.18 4.82
C SER A 178 0.18 2.67 4.44
N SER A 179 -0.80 3.04 3.62
CA SER A 179 -1.13 4.44 3.33
C SER A 179 -1.55 5.21 4.57
N LEU A 180 -2.22 4.57 5.54
CA LEU A 180 -2.64 5.22 6.78
C LEU A 180 -1.44 5.67 7.62
N ALA A 181 -0.41 4.83 7.74
CA ALA A 181 0.83 5.21 8.41
C ALA A 181 1.58 6.33 7.65
N ARG A 182 1.62 6.27 6.31
CA ARG A 182 2.19 7.36 5.49
C ARG A 182 1.41 8.65 5.62
N THR A 183 0.08 8.58 5.64
CA THR A 183 -0.80 9.72 5.89
C THR A 183 -0.52 10.35 7.24
N ALA A 184 -0.45 9.56 8.30
CA ALA A 184 -0.12 10.04 9.63
C ALA A 184 1.24 10.75 9.65
N CYS A 185 2.26 10.16 9.03
CA CYS A 185 3.58 10.78 8.87
C CYS A 185 3.51 12.11 8.10
N ALA A 186 2.79 12.14 6.97
CA ALA A 186 2.62 13.36 6.15
C ALA A 186 1.86 14.47 6.89
N MET A 187 0.95 14.12 7.78
CA MET A 187 0.23 15.05 8.66
C MET A 187 1.06 15.54 9.84
N GLY A 188 2.28 15.02 10.04
CA GLY A 188 3.14 15.34 11.18
C GLY A 188 2.76 14.62 12.48
N LEU A 189 1.90 13.61 12.43
CA LEU A 189 1.56 12.81 13.60
C LEU A 189 2.76 11.96 14.04
N CYS A 190 3.00 11.93 15.35
CA CYS A 190 4.00 11.04 15.94
C CYS A 190 3.47 9.60 16.06
N ALA A 191 4.38 8.63 16.19
CA ALA A 191 4.01 7.21 16.30
C ALA A 191 3.02 6.92 17.45
N HIS A 192 3.13 7.63 18.58
CA HIS A 192 2.23 7.45 19.72
C HIS A 192 0.80 7.96 19.47
N GLN A 193 0.59 8.77 18.43
CA GLN A 193 -0.72 9.28 18.01
C GLN A 193 -1.44 8.33 17.06
N VAL A 194 -0.77 7.28 16.57
CA VAL A 194 -1.37 6.22 15.76
C VAL A 194 -1.43 4.95 16.58
N ARG A 195 -2.65 4.53 16.91
CA ARG A 195 -2.90 3.33 17.71
C ARG A 195 -3.26 2.18 16.79
N VAL A 196 -2.33 1.25 16.63
CA VAL A 196 -2.61 0.00 15.91
C VAL A 196 -3.29 -0.96 16.86
N LEU A 197 -4.53 -1.29 16.56
CA LEU A 197 -5.37 -2.17 17.38
C LEU A 197 -5.38 -3.59 16.79
N PRO A 198 -5.37 -4.62 17.63
CA PRO A 198 -5.42 -5.99 17.17
C PRO A 198 -6.78 -6.33 16.56
N THR A 199 -6.75 -7.13 15.50
CA THR A 199 -7.94 -7.77 14.93
C THR A 199 -8.22 -9.10 15.61
N ASP A 200 -9.44 -9.60 15.43
CA ASP A 200 -9.87 -10.92 15.92
C ASP A 200 -9.38 -12.07 15.00
N ASP A 201 -9.79 -13.31 15.29
CA ASP A 201 -9.46 -14.50 14.48
C ASP A 201 -10.07 -14.48 13.06
N HIS A 202 -10.99 -13.54 12.80
CA HIS A 202 -11.56 -13.26 11.47
C HIS A 202 -10.89 -12.08 10.77
N TRP A 203 -9.80 -11.56 11.34
CA TRP A 203 -9.05 -10.41 10.83
C TRP A 203 -9.85 -9.11 10.81
N GLN A 204 -10.79 -8.95 11.75
CA GLN A 204 -11.70 -7.81 11.87
C GLN A 204 -11.37 -6.97 13.11
N LEU A 205 -11.40 -5.65 12.95
CA LEU A 205 -11.30 -4.70 14.06
C LEU A 205 -12.62 -4.66 14.82
N ARG A 206 -12.60 -5.15 16.04
CA ARG A 206 -13.83 -5.22 16.87
C ARG A 206 -14.21 -3.87 17.46
N PRO A 207 -15.52 -3.49 17.44
CA PRO A 207 -15.99 -2.25 18.06
C PRO A 207 -15.59 -2.10 19.52
N GLU A 208 -15.63 -3.19 20.30
CA GLU A 208 -15.28 -3.22 21.71
C GLU A 208 -13.80 -2.87 21.93
N THR A 209 -12.92 -3.30 21.03
CA THR A 209 -11.49 -2.98 21.06
C THR A 209 -11.27 -1.48 20.86
N VAL A 210 -12.01 -0.86 19.95
CA VAL A 210 -11.95 0.59 19.70
C VAL A 210 -12.47 1.37 20.90
N ALA A 211 -13.63 1.00 21.45
CA ALA A 211 -14.21 1.67 22.61
C ALA A 211 -13.27 1.63 23.82
N ALA A 212 -12.69 0.46 24.10
CA ALA A 212 -11.75 0.30 25.21
C ALA A 212 -10.47 1.14 25.01
N ALA A 213 -9.97 1.23 23.79
CA ALA A 213 -8.79 2.03 23.47
C ALA A 213 -9.07 3.54 23.60
N ALA A 214 -10.22 4.00 23.10
CA ALA A 214 -10.65 5.39 23.21
C ALA A 214 -10.83 5.83 24.67
N ASP A 215 -11.47 5.00 25.50
CA ASP A 215 -11.64 5.25 26.93
C ASP A 215 -10.28 5.30 27.67
N ALA A 216 -9.36 4.40 27.36
CA ALA A 216 -8.01 4.39 27.93
C ALA A 216 -7.21 5.66 27.55
N ASP A 217 -7.30 6.10 26.28
CA ASP A 217 -6.59 7.29 25.81
C ASP A 217 -7.18 8.57 26.44
N ARG A 218 -8.49 8.69 26.62
CA ARG A 218 -9.11 9.82 27.34
C ARG A 218 -8.65 9.89 28.79
N ARG A 219 -8.60 8.75 29.47
CA ARG A 219 -8.07 8.71 30.84
C ARG A 219 -6.60 9.12 30.92
N ALA A 220 -5.84 8.92 29.85
CA ALA A 220 -4.47 9.37 29.72
C ALA A 220 -4.32 10.82 29.25
N GLY A 221 -5.43 11.58 29.12
CA GLY A 221 -5.44 12.98 28.68
C GLY A 221 -5.31 13.17 27.18
N ARG A 222 -5.48 12.11 26.38
CA ARG A 222 -5.42 12.19 24.92
C ARG A 222 -6.80 12.46 24.31
N VAL A 223 -6.81 12.88 23.05
CA VAL A 223 -8.02 13.23 22.31
C VAL A 223 -8.23 12.21 21.18
N PRO A 224 -9.07 11.19 21.37
CA PRO A 224 -9.48 10.29 20.29
C PRO A 224 -10.10 11.09 19.15
N MET A 225 -9.54 10.97 17.93
CA MET A 225 -9.93 11.75 16.76
C MET A 225 -10.69 10.93 15.73
N ALA A 226 -10.08 9.85 15.25
CA ALA A 226 -10.64 9.08 14.15
C ALA A 226 -10.35 7.58 14.27
N VAL A 227 -11.27 6.78 13.72
CA VAL A 227 -11.11 5.33 13.49
C VAL A 227 -11.03 5.09 11.99
N CYS A 228 -10.02 4.36 11.54
CA CYS A 228 -9.88 3.90 10.17
C CYS A 228 -10.24 2.42 10.09
N ALA A 229 -11.44 2.12 9.62
CA ALA A 229 -11.95 0.78 9.40
C ALA A 229 -11.62 0.29 7.98
N ASN A 230 -11.51 -1.04 7.79
CA ASN A 230 -11.28 -1.63 6.48
C ASN A 230 -12.58 -2.17 5.88
N ALA A 231 -12.87 -1.81 4.65
CA ALA A 231 -13.86 -2.49 3.82
C ALA A 231 -13.15 -3.29 2.72
N GLY A 232 -12.46 -4.34 3.13
CA GLY A 232 -11.57 -5.15 2.33
C GLY A 232 -10.09 -4.96 2.70
N ALA A 233 -9.66 -5.56 3.82
CA ALA A 233 -8.26 -5.54 4.25
C ALA A 233 -7.33 -6.09 3.17
N THR A 234 -6.21 -5.42 2.92
CA THR A 234 -5.31 -5.75 1.80
C THR A 234 -4.80 -7.19 1.85
N SER A 235 -4.49 -7.71 3.02
CA SER A 235 -3.95 -9.09 3.15
C SER A 235 -5.02 -10.17 3.03
N THR A 236 -6.19 -9.97 3.61
CA THR A 236 -7.20 -11.03 3.81
C THR A 236 -8.51 -10.79 3.08
N GLY A 237 -8.77 -9.56 2.64
CA GLY A 237 -10.09 -9.16 2.14
C GLY A 237 -11.14 -8.94 3.23
N ALA A 238 -10.78 -9.11 4.51
CA ALA A 238 -11.72 -8.96 5.61
C ALA A 238 -12.39 -7.58 5.60
N VAL A 239 -13.67 -7.56 5.97
CA VAL A 239 -14.45 -6.34 6.17
C VAL A 239 -14.72 -6.19 7.65
N ASP A 240 -14.36 -5.07 8.22
CA ASP A 240 -14.64 -4.76 9.62
C ASP A 240 -16.15 -4.64 9.87
N PRO A 241 -16.66 -4.88 11.07
CA PRO A 241 -18.09 -4.76 11.40
C PRO A 241 -18.52 -3.28 11.43
N LEU A 242 -18.65 -2.67 10.23
CA LEU A 242 -18.82 -1.23 10.02
C LEU A 242 -20.00 -0.64 10.78
N ALA A 243 -21.12 -1.35 10.88
CA ALA A 243 -22.29 -0.88 11.63
C ALA A 243 -21.98 -0.71 13.13
N GLY A 244 -21.31 -1.70 13.74
CA GLY A 244 -20.90 -1.62 15.14
C GLY A 244 -19.82 -0.56 15.38
N LEU A 245 -18.88 -0.40 14.44
CA LEU A 245 -17.88 0.68 14.52
C LEU A 245 -18.55 2.06 14.41
N ALA A 246 -19.57 2.21 13.54
CA ALA A 246 -20.33 3.44 13.43
C ALA A 246 -21.10 3.77 14.73
N ASP A 247 -21.63 2.73 15.43
CA ASP A 247 -22.27 2.92 16.74
C ASP A 247 -21.29 3.45 17.78
N VAL A 248 -20.09 2.84 17.85
CA VAL A 248 -19.02 3.28 18.76
C VAL A 248 -18.55 4.69 18.40
N CYS A 249 -18.28 4.97 17.13
CA CYS A 249 -17.83 6.30 16.70
C CYS A 249 -18.85 7.39 17.03
N ALA A 250 -20.16 7.11 16.82
CA ALA A 250 -21.22 8.06 17.17
C ALA A 250 -21.32 8.29 18.68
N ALA A 251 -21.20 7.23 19.49
CA ALA A 251 -21.25 7.33 20.95
C ALA A 251 -20.04 8.08 21.53
N GLU A 252 -18.87 7.86 20.93
CA GLU A 252 -17.59 8.38 21.40
C GLU A 252 -17.19 9.72 20.73
N GLY A 253 -17.98 10.25 19.79
CA GLY A 253 -17.65 11.48 19.05
C GLY A 253 -16.41 11.35 18.16
N LEU A 254 -16.17 10.17 17.60
CA LEU A 254 -15.04 9.86 16.73
C LEU A 254 -15.44 9.98 15.27
N TRP A 255 -14.50 10.43 14.42
CA TRP A 255 -14.65 10.37 12.98
C TRP A 255 -14.49 8.92 12.50
N LEU A 256 -15.48 8.37 11.80
CA LEU A 256 -15.36 7.08 11.15
C LEU A 256 -14.89 7.26 9.70
N HIS A 257 -13.66 6.91 9.43
CA HIS A 257 -13.12 6.75 8.09
C HIS A 257 -13.15 5.27 7.67
N VAL A 258 -13.69 4.98 6.49
CA VAL A 258 -13.68 3.61 5.93
C VAL A 258 -12.76 3.57 4.72
N ASP A 259 -11.64 2.86 4.86
CA ASP A 259 -10.79 2.52 3.72
C ASP A 259 -11.45 1.38 2.93
N ALA A 260 -12.23 1.76 1.93
CA ALA A 260 -12.91 0.88 0.99
C ALA A 260 -12.25 0.91 -0.39
N ALA A 261 -10.97 1.34 -0.46
CA ALA A 261 -10.22 1.48 -1.70
C ALA A 261 -10.31 0.23 -2.58
N TYR A 262 -10.23 -0.96 -1.96
CA TYR A 262 -10.39 -2.22 -2.66
C TYR A 262 -11.86 -2.68 -2.71
N GLY A 263 -12.51 -2.81 -1.57
CA GLY A 263 -13.78 -3.56 -1.46
C GLY A 263 -15.04 -2.73 -1.68
N GLY A 264 -14.95 -1.40 -1.78
CA GLY A 264 -16.12 -0.53 -1.80
C GLY A 264 -17.09 -0.79 -2.97
N PHE A 265 -16.56 -1.12 -4.15
CA PHE A 265 -17.40 -1.42 -5.31
C PHE A 265 -18.14 -2.77 -5.22
N ALA A 266 -17.83 -3.62 -4.25
CA ALA A 266 -18.65 -4.79 -3.94
C ALA A 266 -20.08 -4.39 -3.55
N ALA A 267 -20.32 -3.17 -3.09
CA ALA A 267 -21.66 -2.62 -2.82
C ALA A 267 -22.62 -2.68 -4.04
N LEU A 268 -22.09 -2.81 -5.24
CA LEU A 268 -22.91 -3.03 -6.45
C LEU A 268 -23.63 -4.38 -6.43
N THR A 269 -23.12 -5.37 -5.70
CA THR A 269 -23.66 -6.72 -5.60
C THR A 269 -24.50 -6.92 -4.32
N PRO A 270 -25.51 -7.82 -4.33
CA PRO A 270 -26.26 -8.12 -3.11
C PRO A 270 -25.39 -8.66 -1.96
N LYS A 271 -24.44 -9.57 -2.28
CA LYS A 271 -23.54 -10.19 -1.31
C LYS A 271 -22.57 -9.15 -0.73
N GLY A 272 -21.96 -8.32 -1.58
CA GLY A 272 -21.04 -7.27 -1.12
C GLY A 272 -21.76 -6.19 -0.32
N ARG A 273 -22.97 -5.82 -0.69
CA ARG A 273 -23.80 -4.87 0.09
C ARG A 273 -24.09 -5.37 1.51
N ALA A 274 -24.38 -6.66 1.65
CA ALA A 274 -24.57 -7.27 2.96
C ALA A 274 -23.28 -7.22 3.82
N LEU A 275 -22.12 -7.48 3.21
CA LEU A 275 -20.81 -7.39 3.89
C LEU A 275 -20.47 -5.95 4.32
N LEU A 276 -20.88 -4.96 3.54
CA LEU A 276 -20.58 -3.55 3.76
C LEU A 276 -21.67 -2.82 4.59
N THR A 277 -22.56 -3.56 5.25
CA THR A 277 -23.62 -2.96 6.08
C THR A 277 -23.05 -1.97 7.09
N GLY A 278 -23.53 -0.72 7.07
CA GLY A 278 -23.07 0.37 7.92
C GLY A 278 -22.05 1.32 7.25
N ILE A 279 -21.59 1.03 6.03
CA ILE A 279 -20.69 1.93 5.28
C ILE A 279 -21.35 3.29 5.00
N ASP A 280 -22.67 3.30 4.82
CA ASP A 280 -23.50 4.49 4.66
C ASP A 280 -23.46 5.45 5.85
N ARG A 281 -22.97 5.00 7.01
CA ARG A 281 -22.82 5.79 8.23
C ARG A 281 -21.43 6.37 8.44
N ALA A 282 -20.47 6.02 7.61
CA ALA A 282 -19.11 6.57 7.69
C ALA A 282 -19.09 8.08 7.45
N ASP A 283 -18.20 8.81 8.11
CA ASP A 283 -17.95 10.23 7.87
C ASP A 283 -17.14 10.46 6.59
N SER A 284 -16.27 9.50 6.26
CA SER A 284 -15.53 9.50 5.01
C SER A 284 -15.29 8.08 4.48
N VAL A 285 -15.27 7.93 3.16
CA VAL A 285 -15.04 6.64 2.49
C VAL A 285 -14.06 6.82 1.33
N THR A 286 -12.99 6.03 1.33
CA THR A 286 -12.05 5.91 0.21
C THR A 286 -12.50 4.82 -0.76
N LEU A 287 -12.42 5.10 -2.07
CA LEU A 287 -12.74 4.17 -3.17
C LEU A 287 -11.68 4.26 -4.25
N ASP A 288 -11.24 3.13 -4.83
CA ASP A 288 -10.32 3.14 -5.97
C ASP A 288 -10.95 2.53 -7.22
N PRO A 289 -11.53 3.36 -8.12
CA PRO A 289 -12.03 2.87 -9.40
C PRO A 289 -10.99 2.09 -10.20
N HIS A 290 -9.71 2.43 -10.07
CA HIS A 290 -8.63 1.70 -10.74
C HIS A 290 -8.39 0.29 -10.19
N LYS A 291 -9.07 -0.11 -9.10
CA LYS A 291 -9.06 -1.49 -8.57
C LYS A 291 -10.29 -2.25 -9.09
N TRP A 292 -11.34 -2.33 -8.33
CA TRP A 292 -12.48 -3.21 -8.62
C TRP A 292 -13.63 -2.55 -9.40
N LEU A 293 -13.39 -1.37 -9.98
CA LEU A 293 -14.25 -0.79 -11.03
C LEU A 293 -13.57 -0.83 -12.42
N PHE A 294 -12.47 -1.57 -12.54
CA PHE A 294 -11.80 -1.90 -13.80
C PHE A 294 -11.36 -0.69 -14.64
N GLN A 295 -10.89 0.36 -13.96
CA GLN A 295 -10.38 1.55 -14.62
C GLN A 295 -8.84 1.54 -14.71
N PRO A 296 -8.23 2.16 -15.73
CA PRO A 296 -6.78 2.31 -15.78
C PRO A 296 -6.27 3.24 -14.67
N PHE A 297 -5.01 3.04 -14.25
CA PHE A 297 -4.31 3.97 -13.38
C PHE A 297 -4.22 5.36 -14.01
N GLU A 298 -4.23 6.40 -13.19
CA GLU A 298 -4.59 6.40 -11.77
C GLU A 298 -6.02 6.92 -11.62
N CYS A 299 -6.75 6.42 -10.64
CA CYS A 299 -8.08 6.91 -10.28
C CYS A 299 -8.47 6.37 -8.90
N GLY A 300 -8.42 7.22 -7.89
CA GLY A 300 -9.00 7.02 -6.57
C GLY A 300 -10.15 8.00 -6.35
N GLY A 301 -10.92 7.80 -5.31
CA GLY A 301 -12.00 8.69 -4.92
C GLY A 301 -12.12 8.81 -3.41
N ILE A 302 -12.54 9.96 -2.96
CA ILE A 302 -12.91 10.24 -1.58
C ILE A 302 -14.32 10.77 -1.51
N LEU A 303 -15.11 10.22 -0.60
CA LEU A 303 -16.43 10.74 -0.22
C LEU A 303 -16.39 11.25 1.21
N ILE A 304 -16.93 12.45 1.44
CA ILE A 304 -17.09 13.06 2.76
C ILE A 304 -18.59 13.27 2.98
N ARG A 305 -19.13 12.70 4.06
CA ARG A 305 -20.56 12.74 4.40
C ARG A 305 -21.12 14.16 4.48
N ASP A 306 -20.41 15.05 5.15
CA ASP A 306 -20.68 16.48 5.22
C ASP A 306 -19.77 17.18 4.19
N GLY A 307 -20.28 17.34 2.96
CA GLY A 307 -19.50 17.81 1.81
C GLY A 307 -18.93 19.22 1.99
N ASP A 308 -19.56 20.07 2.78
CA ASP A 308 -19.11 21.45 3.03
C ASP A 308 -17.74 21.47 3.73
N ARG A 309 -17.36 20.37 4.40
CA ARG A 309 -16.06 20.22 5.05
C ARG A 309 -14.88 20.16 4.07
N LEU A 310 -15.10 19.77 2.82
CA LEU A 310 -14.05 19.82 1.80
C LEU A 310 -13.57 21.25 1.56
N ALA A 311 -14.49 22.12 1.21
CA ALA A 311 -14.16 23.53 0.97
C ALA A 311 -13.64 24.21 2.26
N SER A 312 -14.25 23.97 3.41
CA SER A 312 -13.80 24.55 4.68
C SER A 312 -12.39 24.11 5.10
N THR A 313 -11.93 22.95 4.61
CA THR A 313 -10.58 22.44 4.91
C THR A 313 -9.52 22.94 3.92
N PHE A 314 -9.87 23.07 2.63
CA PHE A 314 -8.87 23.25 1.57
C PHE A 314 -8.98 24.57 0.80
N ALA A 315 -10.12 25.29 0.84
CA ALA A 315 -10.29 26.50 0.05
C ALA A 315 -9.35 27.62 0.55
N ILE A 316 -8.45 28.05 -0.34
CA ILE A 316 -7.54 29.18 -0.16
C ILE A 316 -7.64 30.04 -1.41
N HIS A 317 -8.12 31.27 -1.27
CA HIS A 317 -8.33 32.20 -2.39
C HIS A 317 -7.30 33.34 -2.35
N PRO A 318 -6.14 33.19 -3.00
CA PRO A 318 -5.20 34.29 -3.18
C PRO A 318 -5.68 35.23 -4.29
N ASP A 319 -5.27 36.51 -4.23
CA ASP A 319 -5.71 37.59 -5.14
C ASP A 319 -5.60 37.24 -6.64
N TYR A 320 -4.60 36.44 -7.03
CA TYR A 320 -4.43 36.02 -8.43
C TYR A 320 -5.48 35.00 -8.91
N LEU A 321 -6.30 34.47 -8.01
CA LEU A 321 -7.44 33.58 -8.31
C LEU A 321 -8.80 34.31 -8.22
N ASP A 322 -8.84 35.59 -7.93
CA ASP A 322 -10.11 36.35 -7.79
C ASP A 322 -11.01 36.19 -9.02
N SER A 323 -10.41 36.09 -10.23
CA SER A 323 -11.17 35.91 -11.47
C SER A 323 -11.77 34.50 -11.64
N THR A 324 -11.39 33.55 -10.79
CA THR A 324 -11.88 32.15 -10.84
C THR A 324 -13.04 31.90 -9.88
N GLY A 325 -13.53 32.95 -9.17
CA GLY A 325 -14.69 32.85 -8.30
C GLY A 325 -15.93 32.31 -9.02
N THR A 326 -16.81 31.64 -8.28
CA THR A 326 -18.09 31.18 -8.82
C THR A 326 -19.01 32.37 -9.06
N HIS A 327 -19.60 32.46 -10.27
CA HIS A 327 -20.43 33.59 -10.70
C HIS A 327 -21.91 33.26 -10.60
N GLU A 328 -22.29 31.99 -10.69
CA GLU A 328 -23.68 31.55 -10.62
C GLU A 328 -23.88 30.52 -9.50
N SER A 329 -25.11 30.45 -8.98
CA SER A 329 -25.47 29.46 -7.96
C SER A 329 -25.36 28.04 -8.54
N GLY A 330 -24.56 27.16 -7.87
CA GLY A 330 -24.34 25.80 -8.29
C GLY A 330 -23.03 25.54 -9.02
N GLU A 331 -22.27 26.57 -9.37
CA GLU A 331 -20.90 26.41 -9.86
C GLU A 331 -19.99 25.87 -8.75
N VAL A 332 -19.14 24.92 -9.08
CA VAL A 332 -18.21 24.27 -8.15
C VAL A 332 -16.79 24.31 -8.71
N ASN A 333 -15.87 24.83 -7.93
CA ASN A 333 -14.43 24.76 -8.20
C ASN A 333 -13.85 23.57 -7.45
N LEU A 334 -13.58 22.46 -8.13
CA LEU A 334 -13.04 21.26 -7.49
C LEU A 334 -11.61 21.47 -6.96
N GLY A 335 -10.89 22.48 -7.45
CA GLY A 335 -9.60 22.90 -6.89
C GLY A 335 -9.67 23.36 -5.43
N ASP A 336 -10.85 23.82 -4.97
CA ASP A 336 -11.10 24.25 -3.60
C ASP A 336 -11.39 23.09 -2.63
N TRP A 337 -11.55 21.87 -3.14
CA TRP A 337 -11.97 20.71 -2.36
C TRP A 337 -10.82 19.75 -1.99
N GLY A 338 -9.60 20.03 -2.39
CA GLY A 338 -8.47 19.14 -2.13
C GLY A 338 -7.11 19.80 -2.24
N LEU A 339 -6.07 18.98 -2.04
CA LEU A 339 -4.68 19.45 -2.05
C LEU A 339 -4.17 19.83 -3.45
N GLN A 340 -4.77 19.31 -4.51
CA GLN A 340 -4.31 19.50 -5.88
C GLN A 340 -5.13 20.58 -6.57
N LEU A 341 -4.50 21.68 -6.94
CA LEU A 341 -5.11 22.70 -7.79
C LEU A 341 -5.17 22.20 -9.25
N SER A 342 -4.05 21.78 -9.83
CA SER A 342 -4.00 21.15 -11.16
C SER A 342 -4.45 19.70 -11.06
N ARG A 343 -5.51 19.34 -11.77
CA ARG A 343 -6.16 18.02 -11.66
C ARG A 343 -6.36 17.39 -13.03
N SER A 344 -6.09 16.09 -13.14
CA SER A 344 -6.41 15.31 -14.34
C SER A 344 -7.91 14.99 -14.41
N PHE A 345 -8.44 14.84 -15.61
CA PHE A 345 -9.84 14.50 -15.83
C PHE A 345 -10.12 13.00 -15.59
N HIS A 346 -9.94 12.54 -14.35
CA HIS A 346 -10.12 11.14 -13.95
C HIS A 346 -11.55 10.62 -14.16
N ALA A 347 -12.55 11.50 -14.06
CA ALA A 347 -13.95 11.10 -14.16
C ALA A 347 -14.36 10.61 -15.54
N LEU A 348 -13.71 11.07 -16.62
CA LEU A 348 -14.10 10.70 -17.98
C LEU A 348 -14.00 9.20 -18.22
N LYS A 349 -12.93 8.54 -17.74
CA LYS A 349 -12.75 7.09 -17.90
C LYS A 349 -13.84 6.30 -17.19
N VAL A 350 -14.22 6.69 -15.97
CA VAL A 350 -15.30 6.08 -15.21
C VAL A 350 -16.63 6.28 -15.93
N TRP A 351 -16.92 7.51 -16.27
CA TRP A 351 -18.18 7.88 -16.94
C TRP A 351 -18.35 7.15 -18.27
N MET A 352 -17.34 7.15 -19.16
CA MET A 352 -17.40 6.47 -20.44
C MET A 352 -17.58 4.95 -20.30
N SER A 353 -16.88 4.35 -19.34
CA SER A 353 -17.00 2.91 -19.10
C SER A 353 -18.38 2.52 -18.60
N VAL A 354 -18.92 3.28 -17.64
CA VAL A 354 -20.27 3.02 -17.10
C VAL A 354 -21.34 3.28 -18.15
N GLN A 355 -21.22 4.33 -18.95
CA GLN A 355 -22.15 4.61 -20.05
C GLN A 355 -22.10 3.52 -21.14
N ALA A 356 -20.90 3.00 -21.44
CA ALA A 356 -20.75 2.00 -22.49
C ALA A 356 -21.25 0.60 -22.08
N PHE A 357 -21.00 0.16 -20.84
CA PHE A 357 -21.31 -1.19 -20.40
C PHE A 357 -22.55 -1.28 -19.48
N GLY A 358 -22.94 -0.20 -18.84
CA GLY A 358 -23.97 -0.17 -17.81
C GLY A 358 -23.51 -0.80 -16.48
N VAL A 359 -24.09 -0.37 -15.37
CA VAL A 359 -23.78 -0.85 -14.00
C VAL A 359 -23.98 -2.37 -13.86
N ALA A 360 -24.92 -2.95 -14.61
CA ALA A 360 -25.22 -4.39 -14.57
C ALA A 360 -24.01 -5.25 -14.98
N ALA A 361 -23.22 -4.81 -15.96
CA ALA A 361 -22.02 -5.51 -16.39
C ALA A 361 -20.92 -5.49 -15.30
N PHE A 362 -20.71 -4.35 -14.66
CA PHE A 362 -19.78 -4.24 -13.52
C PHE A 362 -20.21 -5.12 -12.36
N ARG A 363 -21.50 -5.12 -12.01
CA ARG A 363 -22.05 -5.98 -10.98
C ARG A 363 -21.78 -7.46 -11.28
N ALA A 364 -22.09 -7.91 -12.49
CA ALA A 364 -21.86 -9.29 -12.88
C ALA A 364 -20.37 -9.69 -12.83
N ALA A 365 -19.46 -8.80 -13.23
CA ALA A 365 -18.03 -9.03 -13.15
C ALA A 365 -17.54 -9.15 -11.70
N ILE A 366 -18.02 -8.28 -10.80
CA ILE A 366 -17.69 -8.31 -9.37
C ILE A 366 -18.25 -9.58 -8.71
N ASP A 367 -19.52 -9.93 -8.96
CA ASP A 367 -20.12 -11.17 -8.44
C ASP A 367 -19.29 -12.39 -8.89
N ARG A 368 -18.92 -12.46 -10.17
CA ARG A 368 -18.09 -13.55 -10.70
C ARG A 368 -16.72 -13.64 -10.00
N ASN A 369 -16.07 -12.51 -9.72
CA ASN A 369 -14.81 -12.50 -8.97
C ASN A 369 -14.99 -13.06 -7.54
N MET A 370 -16.07 -12.71 -6.86
CA MET A 370 -16.38 -13.23 -5.52
C MET A 370 -16.69 -14.74 -5.54
N GLU A 371 -17.38 -15.24 -6.59
CA GLU A 371 -17.60 -16.67 -6.81
C GLU A 371 -16.30 -17.43 -7.03
N LEU A 372 -15.39 -16.89 -7.85
CA LEU A 372 -14.09 -17.49 -8.10
C LEU A 372 -13.20 -17.54 -6.86
N ALA A 373 -13.27 -16.54 -5.99
CA ALA A 373 -12.57 -16.57 -4.71
C ALA A 373 -13.15 -17.64 -3.76
N ALA A 374 -14.47 -17.81 -3.72
CA ALA A 374 -15.12 -18.89 -2.98
C ALA A 374 -14.74 -20.26 -3.54
N TYR A 375 -14.73 -20.43 -4.86
CA TYR A 375 -14.27 -21.63 -5.52
C TYR A 375 -12.80 -21.97 -5.18
N ALA A 376 -11.93 -20.96 -5.12
CA ALA A 376 -10.55 -21.16 -4.67
C ALA A 376 -10.48 -21.69 -3.23
N GLU A 377 -11.31 -21.19 -2.32
CA GLU A 377 -11.40 -21.69 -0.94
C GLU A 377 -11.84 -23.16 -0.91
N GLU A 378 -12.85 -23.55 -1.69
CA GLU A 378 -13.30 -24.94 -1.79
C GLU A 378 -12.16 -25.86 -2.23
N LEU A 379 -11.44 -25.49 -3.28
CA LEU A 379 -10.28 -26.25 -3.76
C LEU A 379 -9.17 -26.37 -2.70
N VAL A 380 -8.91 -25.29 -1.93
CA VAL A 380 -7.94 -25.32 -0.83
C VAL A 380 -8.39 -26.30 0.25
N ARG A 381 -9.66 -26.31 0.64
CA ARG A 381 -10.21 -27.21 1.66
C ARG A 381 -10.14 -28.68 1.23
N ASP A 382 -10.42 -28.95 -0.03
CA ASP A 382 -10.49 -30.29 -0.59
C ASP A 382 -9.08 -30.88 -0.91
N SER A 383 -8.06 -30.05 -1.01
CA SER A 383 -6.71 -30.47 -1.43
C SER A 383 -6.02 -31.46 -0.50
N GLY A 384 -6.38 -31.51 0.78
CA GLY A 384 -5.72 -32.31 1.83
C GLY A 384 -4.28 -31.86 2.20
N THR A 385 -3.62 -31.11 1.32
CA THR A 385 -2.22 -30.63 1.48
C THR A 385 -2.11 -29.16 1.82
N LEU A 386 -3.12 -28.37 1.51
CA LEU A 386 -3.17 -26.95 1.81
C LEU A 386 -3.92 -26.68 3.13
N THR A 387 -3.64 -25.53 3.71
CA THR A 387 -4.36 -25.02 4.89
C THR A 387 -4.83 -23.61 4.60
N LEU A 388 -6.11 -23.38 4.81
CA LEU A 388 -6.67 -22.04 4.76
C LEU A 388 -6.11 -21.20 5.91
N MET A 389 -5.64 -20.00 5.61
CA MET A 389 -5.10 -19.04 6.59
C MET A 389 -6.09 -17.92 6.89
N ALA A 390 -6.92 -17.57 5.91
CA ALA A 390 -8.09 -16.72 6.05
C ALA A 390 -9.16 -17.22 5.08
N PRO A 391 -10.45 -17.24 5.45
CA PRO A 391 -11.53 -17.61 4.54
C PRO A 391 -11.61 -16.63 3.38
N ALA A 392 -12.20 -17.04 2.27
CA ALA A 392 -12.42 -16.17 1.13
C ALA A 392 -13.32 -14.99 1.55
N SER A 393 -12.80 -13.79 1.42
CA SER A 393 -13.55 -12.58 1.65
C SER A 393 -13.39 -11.63 0.46
N LEU A 394 -14.52 -11.14 -0.04
CA LEU A 394 -14.56 -10.40 -1.30
C LEU A 394 -13.87 -11.22 -2.41
N GLY A 395 -12.76 -10.73 -2.99
CA GLY A 395 -12.01 -11.44 -4.04
C GLY A 395 -10.69 -12.06 -3.56
N ILE A 396 -10.44 -12.19 -2.25
CA ILE A 396 -9.15 -12.66 -1.70
C ILE A 396 -9.32 -13.97 -0.94
N VAL A 397 -8.37 -14.88 -1.12
CA VAL A 397 -8.19 -16.09 -0.29
C VAL A 397 -6.72 -16.24 0.07
N CYS A 398 -6.46 -16.64 1.33
CA CYS A 398 -5.11 -16.85 1.83
C CYS A 398 -4.94 -18.30 2.31
N PHE A 399 -3.89 -18.96 1.85
CA PHE A 399 -3.60 -20.33 2.19
C PHE A 399 -2.09 -20.59 2.27
N ARG A 400 -1.74 -21.76 2.77
CA ARG A 400 -0.36 -22.26 2.78
C ARG A 400 -0.34 -23.76 2.57
N ARG A 401 0.77 -24.30 2.06
CA ARG A 401 0.95 -25.74 1.98
C ARG A 401 1.52 -26.28 3.31
N LYS A 402 0.99 -27.42 3.76
CA LYS A 402 1.56 -28.19 4.87
C LYS A 402 2.70 -29.06 4.35
N TRP A 403 3.82 -29.03 5.07
CA TRP A 403 4.98 -29.87 4.78
C TRP A 403 5.27 -30.72 6.01
N PRO A 404 4.89 -32.03 6.03
CA PRO A 404 5.17 -32.88 7.18
C PRO A 404 6.66 -32.91 7.51
N GLY A 405 7.00 -32.72 8.79
CA GLY A 405 8.37 -32.70 9.26
C GLY A 405 9.20 -31.44 9.02
N CYS A 406 8.60 -30.40 8.39
CA CYS A 406 9.27 -29.11 8.22
C CYS A 406 8.89 -28.13 9.32
N ASP A 407 9.86 -27.33 9.74
CA ASP A 407 9.64 -26.17 10.59
C ASP A 407 9.00 -25.00 9.82
N GLU A 408 8.72 -23.91 10.52
CA GLU A 408 8.08 -22.73 9.92
C GLU A 408 8.97 -22.06 8.86
N ALA A 409 10.28 -21.97 9.13
CA ALA A 409 11.24 -21.34 8.21
C ALA A 409 11.37 -22.14 6.90
N GLU A 410 11.40 -23.48 6.98
CA GLU A 410 11.43 -24.33 5.79
C GLU A 410 10.10 -24.29 5.03
N THR A 411 8.99 -24.27 5.74
CA THR A 411 7.66 -24.12 5.15
C THR A 411 7.55 -22.81 4.35
N GLU A 412 8.03 -21.71 4.90
CA GLU A 412 8.10 -20.40 4.23
C GLU A 412 8.99 -20.47 2.99
N ARG A 413 10.24 -20.98 3.10
CA ARG A 413 11.15 -21.08 1.96
C ARG A 413 10.54 -21.85 0.80
N ARG A 414 9.87 -22.98 1.07
CA ARG A 414 9.20 -23.79 0.06
C ARG A 414 8.00 -23.07 -0.55
N GLY A 415 7.20 -22.37 0.26
CA GLY A 415 6.07 -21.56 -0.21
C GLY A 415 6.52 -20.47 -1.18
N ILE A 416 7.57 -19.73 -0.83
CA ILE A 416 8.18 -18.70 -1.69
C ILE A 416 8.72 -19.33 -2.98
N ALA A 417 9.41 -20.45 -2.89
CA ALA A 417 9.97 -21.12 -4.06
C ALA A 417 8.88 -21.61 -5.04
N LEU A 418 7.73 -22.08 -4.53
CA LEU A 418 6.59 -22.44 -5.38
C LEU A 418 5.97 -21.20 -6.06
N ALA A 419 5.82 -20.10 -5.35
CA ALA A 419 5.33 -18.86 -5.93
C ALA A 419 6.27 -18.34 -7.02
N ASP A 420 7.57 -18.37 -6.78
CA ASP A 420 8.61 -18.03 -7.76
C ASP A 420 8.63 -18.96 -8.99
N ALA A 421 8.36 -20.25 -8.79
CA ALA A 421 8.29 -21.22 -9.88
C ALA A 421 7.06 -20.94 -10.78
N LEU A 422 5.91 -20.66 -10.17
CA LEU A 422 4.69 -20.29 -10.87
C LEU A 422 4.85 -19.00 -11.68
N GLU A 423 5.48 -18.00 -11.11
CA GLU A 423 5.76 -16.74 -11.81
C GLU A 423 6.70 -16.96 -13.01
N ARG A 424 7.76 -17.78 -12.83
CA ARG A 424 8.71 -18.10 -13.91
C ARG A 424 8.12 -18.92 -15.03
N SER A 425 7.07 -19.71 -14.79
CA SER A 425 6.34 -20.40 -15.87
C SER A 425 5.65 -19.40 -16.81
N GLY A 426 5.34 -18.20 -16.31
CA GLY A 426 4.58 -17.20 -17.03
C GLY A 426 3.07 -17.39 -16.95
N ASP A 427 2.59 -18.48 -16.34
CA ASP A 427 1.18 -18.86 -16.32
C ASP A 427 0.36 -18.03 -15.35
N ALA A 428 0.95 -17.72 -14.17
CA ALA A 428 0.28 -16.91 -13.17
C ALA A 428 1.27 -16.17 -12.26
N PHE A 429 0.78 -15.09 -11.67
CA PHE A 429 1.47 -14.31 -10.68
C PHE A 429 0.60 -14.14 -9.44
N VAL A 430 1.11 -14.57 -8.29
CA VAL A 430 0.45 -14.47 -6.97
C VAL A 430 1.33 -13.66 -6.02
N SER A 431 0.74 -13.11 -4.98
CA SER A 431 1.50 -12.46 -3.91
C SER A 431 1.60 -13.34 -2.66
N THR A 432 2.51 -12.97 -1.77
CA THR A 432 2.64 -13.59 -0.46
C THR A 432 2.36 -12.55 0.63
N THR A 433 1.97 -13.01 1.81
CA THR A 433 1.75 -12.18 2.99
C THR A 433 2.15 -12.92 4.25
N ARG A 434 2.09 -12.25 5.40
CA ARG A 434 2.19 -12.88 6.73
C ARG A 434 0.91 -12.65 7.50
N LEU A 435 0.36 -13.73 8.03
CA LEU A 435 -0.83 -13.72 8.88
C LEU A 435 -0.47 -14.36 10.22
N ALA A 436 -0.62 -13.63 11.31
CA ALA A 436 -0.15 -14.00 12.64
C ALA A 436 1.32 -14.50 12.64
N GLY A 437 2.19 -13.75 11.95
CA GLY A 437 3.63 -14.05 11.84
C GLY A 437 3.98 -15.21 10.89
N ARG A 438 3.01 -15.94 10.34
CA ARG A 438 3.22 -17.09 9.45
C ARG A 438 3.05 -16.70 7.98
N HIS A 439 3.93 -17.23 7.14
CA HIS A 439 3.88 -17.03 5.69
C HIS A 439 2.62 -17.66 5.09
N ALA A 440 1.97 -16.93 4.19
CA ALA A 440 0.81 -17.37 3.42
C ALA A 440 0.94 -16.94 1.95
N ILE A 441 0.42 -17.78 1.07
CA ILE A 441 0.13 -17.43 -0.33
C ILE A 441 -1.18 -16.66 -0.32
N ARG A 442 -1.22 -15.56 -1.05
CA ARG A 442 -2.38 -14.71 -1.19
C ARG A 442 -2.81 -14.66 -2.64
N LEU A 443 -4.00 -15.16 -2.90
CA LEU A 443 -4.65 -15.14 -4.20
C LEU A 443 -5.70 -14.02 -4.21
N CYS A 444 -5.65 -13.13 -5.17
CA CYS A 444 -6.61 -12.06 -5.35
C CYS A 444 -7.25 -12.15 -6.74
N VAL A 445 -8.53 -12.51 -6.80
CA VAL A 445 -9.24 -12.79 -8.04
C VAL A 445 -10.15 -11.60 -8.39
N LEU A 446 -9.56 -10.58 -9.01
CA LEU A 446 -10.30 -9.38 -9.44
C LEU A 446 -10.31 -9.21 -10.96
N ASN A 447 -9.55 -10.00 -11.69
CA ASN A 447 -9.51 -9.88 -13.13
C ASN A 447 -10.80 -10.49 -13.74
N PRO A 448 -11.59 -9.74 -14.53
CA PRO A 448 -12.82 -10.24 -15.12
C PRO A 448 -12.60 -11.33 -16.19
N THR A 449 -11.35 -11.50 -16.67
CA THR A 449 -11.00 -12.57 -17.63
C THR A 449 -10.59 -13.88 -16.95
N SER A 450 -10.41 -13.88 -15.62
CA SER A 450 -10.12 -15.11 -14.87
C SER A 450 -11.29 -16.10 -14.91
N SER A 451 -10.97 -17.38 -14.89
CA SER A 451 -11.94 -18.49 -14.89
C SER A 451 -11.61 -19.51 -13.80
N GLU A 452 -12.52 -20.45 -13.58
CA GLU A 452 -12.30 -21.60 -12.67
C GLU A 452 -11.06 -22.40 -13.06
N GLU A 453 -10.79 -22.54 -14.36
CA GLU A 453 -9.60 -23.23 -14.85
C GLU A 453 -8.30 -22.54 -14.42
N HIS A 454 -8.25 -21.19 -14.49
CA HIS A 454 -7.09 -20.44 -14.06
C HIS A 454 -6.87 -20.57 -12.54
N VAL A 455 -7.95 -20.47 -11.76
CA VAL A 455 -7.90 -20.63 -10.30
C VAL A 455 -7.48 -22.05 -9.94
N ARG A 456 -8.07 -23.07 -10.56
CA ARG A 456 -7.75 -24.48 -10.31
C ARG A 456 -6.28 -24.78 -10.58
N ARG A 457 -5.74 -24.37 -11.73
CA ARG A 457 -4.32 -24.57 -12.06
C ARG A 457 -3.38 -23.99 -11.01
N VAL A 458 -3.70 -22.80 -10.49
CA VAL A 458 -2.88 -22.18 -9.44
C VAL A 458 -2.96 -22.97 -8.13
N ILE A 459 -4.16 -23.38 -7.69
CA ILE A 459 -4.33 -24.17 -6.46
C ILE A 459 -3.66 -25.55 -6.60
N GLU A 460 -3.81 -26.22 -7.72
CA GLU A 460 -3.15 -27.50 -8.02
C GLU A 460 -1.62 -27.38 -8.03
N HIS A 461 -1.08 -26.29 -8.57
CA HIS A 461 0.36 -26.03 -8.50
C HIS A 461 0.85 -26.02 -7.05
N PHE A 462 0.20 -25.30 -6.14
CA PHE A 462 0.58 -25.29 -4.74
C PHE A 462 0.31 -26.61 -4.02
N ALA A 463 -0.75 -27.34 -4.38
CA ALA A 463 -1.13 -28.59 -3.76
C ALA A 463 -0.22 -29.77 -4.16
N HIS A 464 0.22 -29.83 -5.42
CA HIS A 464 0.81 -31.03 -6.01
C HIS A 464 2.24 -30.87 -6.54
N ALA A 465 2.72 -29.62 -6.78
CA ALA A 465 4.09 -29.45 -7.27
C ALA A 465 5.09 -30.17 -6.35
N PRO A 466 6.13 -30.82 -6.90
CA PRO A 466 7.16 -31.45 -6.10
C PRO A 466 7.79 -30.44 -5.15
N ALA A 467 8.24 -30.93 -3.96
CA ALA A 467 8.99 -30.07 -3.06
C ALA A 467 10.17 -29.49 -3.84
N PRO A 468 10.34 -28.16 -3.87
CA PRO A 468 11.53 -27.58 -4.50
C PRO A 468 12.76 -28.22 -3.87
N PRO A 469 13.79 -28.60 -4.67
CA PRO A 469 15.02 -29.10 -4.11
C PRO A 469 15.52 -28.12 -3.06
N GLY A 470 16.00 -28.61 -1.92
CA GLY A 470 16.41 -27.81 -0.76
C GLY A 470 17.64 -26.92 -0.98
N ASN A 471 17.78 -26.39 -2.17
CA ASN A 471 18.78 -25.41 -2.54
C ASN A 471 18.12 -24.03 -2.55
N PRO A 472 18.66 -23.02 -1.86
CA PRO A 472 18.08 -21.68 -1.81
C PRO A 472 17.97 -21.12 -3.21
N LEU A 473 16.77 -21.18 -3.80
CA LEU A 473 16.44 -20.43 -5.00
C LEU A 473 16.34 -18.96 -4.63
N GLY A 474 17.09 -18.18 -5.36
CA GLY A 474 17.42 -16.83 -5.02
C GLY A 474 18.49 -16.86 -3.96
N ALA A 475 19.58 -17.49 -4.29
CA ALA A 475 20.82 -16.81 -4.08
C ALA A 475 20.69 -15.47 -4.85
N LYS A 476 19.93 -14.48 -4.31
CA LYS A 476 20.63 -13.23 -4.05
C LYS A 476 22.00 -13.71 -3.62
N ALA A 477 23.04 -13.34 -4.38
CA ALA A 477 24.42 -13.82 -4.30
C ALA A 477 24.74 -14.37 -2.93
N PRO A 478 25.36 -15.57 -2.80
CA PRO A 478 25.38 -16.35 -1.57
C PRO A 478 25.50 -15.38 -0.42
N ALA A 479 24.54 -15.44 0.50
CA ALA A 479 24.69 -14.69 1.71
C ALA A 479 26.10 -15.03 2.16
N ALA A 480 27.02 -14.10 1.99
CA ALA A 480 28.33 -14.19 2.60
C ALA A 480 27.97 -14.60 4.00
N SER A 481 28.31 -15.85 4.33
CA SER A 481 27.77 -16.64 5.42
C SER A 481 27.14 -15.73 6.50
N ARG A 482 25.83 -15.87 6.80
CA ARG A 482 25.41 -15.57 8.16
C ARG A 482 26.23 -16.54 8.99
N ALA A 483 27.46 -16.17 9.26
CA ALA A 483 28.22 -16.76 10.33
C ALA A 483 27.26 -16.62 11.50
N SER A 484 26.90 -17.76 12.07
CA SER A 484 26.03 -17.86 13.22
C SER A 484 26.31 -16.67 14.13
N VAL A 485 25.33 -15.76 14.26
CA VAL A 485 25.35 -14.80 15.35
C VAL A 485 25.37 -15.69 16.58
N ILE A 486 26.48 -15.78 17.27
CA ILE A 486 26.59 -16.54 18.50
C ILE A 486 25.82 -15.70 19.52
N GLU A 487 24.58 -16.10 19.78
CA GLU A 487 23.84 -15.59 20.92
C GLU A 487 24.54 -16.11 22.18
N ASN A 488 25.34 -15.25 22.79
CA ASN A 488 26.06 -15.60 24.01
C ASN A 488 25.14 -15.36 25.21
N GLU A 489 24.41 -16.39 25.62
CA GLU A 489 23.78 -16.46 26.92
C GLU A 489 24.85 -16.66 28.00
N GLY A 490 25.43 -15.57 28.48
CA GLY A 490 26.22 -15.50 29.71
C GLY A 490 27.73 -15.50 29.54
N ARG A 491 28.30 -14.33 29.69
CA ARG A 491 29.46 -13.94 30.52
C ARG A 491 29.86 -12.51 30.15
N ASP A 492 30.03 -11.72 31.19
CA ASP A 492 30.38 -10.31 31.22
C ASP A 492 29.33 -9.38 30.63
N ARG A 493 28.48 -8.92 31.51
CA ARG A 493 27.33 -8.05 31.21
C ARG A 493 27.85 -6.63 30.99
N GLY A 494 28.19 -6.26 29.75
CA GLY A 494 28.72 -4.96 29.31
C GLY A 494 27.98 -3.71 29.77
N THR A 495 27.56 -3.65 31.02
CA THR A 495 26.85 -2.56 31.66
C THR A 495 27.67 -1.27 31.64
N GLY A 496 29.01 -1.39 31.76
CA GLY A 496 29.92 -0.25 31.69
C GLY A 496 29.92 0.44 30.32
N ALA A 497 29.86 -0.32 29.23
CA ALA A 497 29.83 0.23 27.87
C ALA A 497 28.51 0.95 27.54
N LEU A 498 27.37 0.49 28.10
CA LEU A 498 26.07 1.15 27.90
C LEU A 498 26.01 2.52 28.58
N HIS A 499 26.61 2.69 29.75
CA HIS A 499 26.67 3.97 30.44
C HIS A 499 27.51 5.04 29.72
N THR A 500 28.44 4.63 28.87
CA THR A 500 29.29 5.53 28.09
C THR A 500 28.68 5.87 26.72
N THR A 501 27.57 5.24 26.36
CA THR A 501 26.86 5.48 25.10
C THR A 501 26.18 6.86 25.15
N PRO A 502 26.44 7.80 24.22
CA PRO A 502 25.84 9.13 24.22
C PRO A 502 24.31 9.11 24.30
N LEU A 503 23.66 8.20 23.58
CA LEU A 503 22.22 8.02 23.59
C LEU A 503 21.65 7.73 24.99
N LEU A 504 22.39 7.04 25.85
CA LEU A 504 21.96 6.62 27.18
C LEU A 504 22.59 7.44 28.32
N ALA A 505 23.44 8.41 28.01
CA ALA A 505 24.22 9.18 29.02
C ALA A 505 23.35 9.88 30.06
N SER A 506 22.13 10.28 29.72
CA SER A 506 21.18 10.96 30.61
C SER A 506 20.09 10.00 31.15
N VAL A 507 20.19 8.71 30.89
CA VAL A 507 19.17 7.72 31.28
C VAL A 507 19.47 7.18 32.69
N PRO A 508 18.49 7.09 33.60
CA PRO A 508 18.70 6.57 34.95
C PRO A 508 19.23 5.12 34.94
N HIS A 509 20.17 4.82 35.87
CA HIS A 509 20.80 3.50 35.97
C HIS A 509 19.83 2.30 35.95
N PRO A 510 18.67 2.31 36.68
CA PRO A 510 17.73 1.19 36.64
C PRO A 510 17.13 0.96 35.25
N VAL A 511 16.99 2.01 34.44
CA VAL A 511 16.48 1.91 33.07
C VAL A 511 17.55 1.33 32.14
N ILE A 512 18.82 1.71 32.32
CA ILE A 512 19.94 1.11 31.56
C ILE A 512 20.04 -0.39 31.85
N GLU A 513 19.84 -0.81 33.10
CA GLU A 513 19.77 -2.22 33.46
C GLU A 513 18.58 -2.92 32.76
N ALA A 514 17.42 -2.28 32.73
CA ALA A 514 16.27 -2.81 32.01
C ALA A 514 16.51 -2.91 30.48
N VAL A 515 17.21 -1.94 29.88
CA VAL A 515 17.65 -1.99 28.46
C VAL A 515 18.58 -3.18 28.22
N ARG A 516 19.54 -3.39 29.11
CA ARG A 516 20.46 -4.53 29.07
C ARG A 516 19.71 -5.87 29.13
N ASP A 517 18.78 -6.01 30.08
CA ASP A 517 18.06 -7.26 30.34
C ASP A 517 17.02 -7.60 29.24
N ARG A 518 16.54 -6.60 28.52
CA ARG A 518 15.64 -6.74 27.37
C ARG A 518 16.41 -6.97 26.06
N GLY A 519 17.65 -6.54 25.98
CA GLY A 519 18.46 -6.61 24.77
C GLY A 519 19.18 -7.93 24.60
N THR A 520 19.55 -8.24 23.35
CA THR A 520 20.39 -9.38 22.99
C THR A 520 21.77 -8.89 22.59
N PHE A 521 22.83 -9.43 23.22
CA PHE A 521 24.20 -9.13 22.84
C PHE A 521 24.63 -9.98 21.64
N LEU A 522 25.27 -9.35 20.66
CA LEU A 522 25.74 -9.99 19.44
C LEU A 522 27.23 -9.73 19.27
N ASP A 523 28.01 -10.78 19.12
CA ASP A 523 29.40 -10.69 18.69
C ASP A 523 29.44 -10.79 17.15
N VAL A 524 30.10 -9.85 16.47
CA VAL A 524 30.04 -9.66 15.03
C VAL A 524 31.44 -9.67 14.44
N ALA A 525 31.68 -10.55 13.47
CA ALA A 525 32.96 -10.67 12.80
C ALA A 525 33.14 -9.61 11.71
N ALA A 526 34.41 -9.26 11.42
CA ALA A 526 34.74 -8.39 10.29
C ALA A 526 34.20 -8.97 8.96
N GLY A 527 33.60 -8.11 8.14
CA GLY A 527 32.95 -8.48 6.87
C GLY A 527 31.50 -8.92 7.00
N GLN A 528 30.98 -9.13 8.22
CA GLN A 528 29.60 -9.56 8.43
C GLN A 528 28.61 -8.39 8.18
N GLU A 529 27.54 -8.67 7.45
CA GLU A 529 26.41 -7.74 7.28
C GLU A 529 25.40 -7.95 8.41
N ILE A 530 25.14 -6.87 9.17
CA ILE A 530 24.18 -6.85 10.28
C ILE A 530 22.79 -6.51 9.76
N ILE A 531 22.72 -5.53 8.88
CA ILE A 531 21.53 -5.04 8.22
C ILE A 531 21.77 -5.03 6.72
N ARG A 532 20.77 -5.44 5.94
CA ARG A 532 20.76 -5.22 4.49
C ARG A 532 19.74 -4.18 4.08
N ARG A 533 20.11 -3.35 3.13
CA ARG A 533 19.19 -2.38 2.53
C ARG A 533 17.94 -3.10 1.97
N TRP A 534 16.77 -2.53 2.21
CA TRP A 534 15.45 -3.04 1.84
C TRP A 534 14.96 -4.29 2.61
N GLU A 535 15.72 -4.78 3.58
CA GLU A 535 15.19 -5.78 4.51
C GLU A 535 14.11 -5.18 5.42
N ALA A 536 13.17 -6.02 5.84
CA ALA A 536 12.04 -5.63 6.69
C ALA A 536 12.24 -5.97 8.17
N ASP A 537 13.49 -6.28 8.57
CA ASP A 537 13.79 -6.50 9.98
C ASP A 537 13.68 -5.19 10.78
N ARG A 538 13.40 -5.27 12.07
CA ARG A 538 12.98 -4.12 12.88
C ARG A 538 13.72 -3.98 14.19
N PHE A 539 14.96 -4.41 14.19
CA PHE A 539 15.80 -4.27 15.37
C PHE A 539 16.51 -2.92 15.41
N PHE A 540 16.70 -2.41 16.61
CA PHE A 540 17.56 -1.28 16.92
C PHE A 540 18.88 -1.80 17.48
N TYR A 541 19.97 -1.16 17.14
CA TYR A 541 21.30 -1.59 17.52
C TYR A 541 22.10 -0.47 18.18
N ILE A 542 22.84 -0.82 19.25
CA ILE A 542 23.83 0.04 19.88
C ILE A 542 25.19 -0.64 19.72
N ALA A 543 26.17 0.05 19.16
CA ALA A 543 27.54 -0.44 19.01
C ALA A 543 28.30 -0.31 20.35
N LEU A 544 28.71 -1.43 20.92
CA LEU A 544 29.48 -1.48 22.16
C LEU A 544 30.98 -1.50 21.90
N SER A 545 31.40 -2.09 20.78
CA SER A 545 32.78 -2.11 20.27
C SER A 545 32.79 -2.38 18.76
N GLY A 546 33.94 -2.19 18.11
CA GLY A 546 34.14 -2.45 16.68
C GLY A 546 33.80 -1.23 15.82
N HIS A 547 33.94 -1.40 14.49
CA HIS A 547 33.61 -0.41 13.49
C HIS A 547 32.64 -0.98 12.45
N TYR A 548 31.73 -0.13 11.97
CA TYR A 548 30.64 -0.52 11.09
C TYR A 548 30.43 0.52 10.00
N ASP A 549 30.50 0.10 8.74
CA ASP A 549 30.18 0.97 7.61
C ASP A 549 28.70 0.92 7.27
N VAL A 550 28.08 2.10 7.17
CA VAL A 550 26.77 2.30 6.56
C VAL A 550 26.96 2.46 5.05
N VAL A 551 26.44 1.53 4.27
CA VAL A 551 26.67 1.41 2.83
C VAL A 551 25.38 1.65 2.06
N ILE A 552 25.41 2.55 1.07
CA ILE A 552 24.32 2.81 0.12
C ILE A 552 24.88 2.70 -1.28
N ASP A 553 24.26 1.88 -2.14
CA ASP A 553 24.68 1.64 -3.53
C ASP A 553 26.19 1.29 -3.63
N ASP A 554 26.62 0.35 -2.77
CA ASP A 554 27.99 -0.15 -2.64
C ASP A 554 29.04 0.92 -2.25
N ARG A 555 28.61 2.08 -1.77
CA ARG A 555 29.49 3.15 -1.28
C ARG A 555 29.30 3.33 0.23
N PRO A 556 30.37 3.34 1.02
CA PRO A 556 30.28 3.71 2.42
C PRO A 556 29.94 5.20 2.51
N VAL A 557 28.87 5.52 3.23
CA VAL A 557 28.39 6.90 3.43
C VAL A 557 28.65 7.41 4.85
N ARG A 558 28.81 6.49 5.80
CA ARG A 558 29.13 6.81 7.20
C ARG A 558 29.81 5.60 7.84
N THR A 559 30.75 5.83 8.75
CA THR A 559 31.33 4.81 9.64
C THR A 559 30.86 5.04 11.06
N LEU A 560 30.43 3.99 11.73
CA LEU A 560 29.98 3.98 13.12
C LEU A 560 31.00 3.25 13.99
N GLY A 561 31.17 3.71 15.23
CA GLY A 561 32.06 3.11 16.22
C GLY A 561 31.37 2.85 17.55
N ALA A 562 32.14 2.48 18.57
CA ALA A 562 31.62 2.26 19.92
C ALA A 562 30.87 3.49 20.45
N GLY A 563 29.66 3.29 20.95
CA GLY A 563 28.75 4.34 21.43
C GLY A 563 27.77 4.83 20.40
N ASP A 564 27.96 4.54 19.11
CA ASP A 564 27.00 4.87 18.07
C ASP A 564 25.81 3.91 18.07
N HIS A 565 24.74 4.30 17.38
CA HIS A 565 23.54 3.49 17.21
C HIS A 565 23.04 3.54 15.76
N PHE A 566 22.24 2.54 15.38
CA PHE A 566 21.65 2.45 14.05
C PHE A 566 20.38 1.59 14.04
N GLY A 567 19.58 1.76 13.00
CA GLY A 567 18.36 0.99 12.82
C GLY A 567 17.11 1.63 13.43
N GLU A 568 17.22 2.85 13.96
CA GLU A 568 16.16 3.60 14.63
C GLU A 568 14.94 3.84 13.74
N LEU A 569 15.13 4.10 12.44
CA LEU A 569 14.01 4.32 11.51
C LEU A 569 13.15 3.07 11.34
N ALA A 570 13.77 1.90 11.16
CA ALA A 570 13.04 0.66 11.00
C ALA A 570 12.46 0.14 12.33
N ALA A 571 13.10 0.46 13.46
CA ALA A 571 12.60 0.13 14.79
C ALA A 571 11.47 1.07 15.26
N ARG A 572 11.27 2.23 14.62
CA ARG A 572 10.06 3.05 14.76
C ARG A 572 8.89 2.36 14.06
N ASP A 573 8.49 1.21 14.60
CA ASP A 573 7.30 0.50 14.14
C ASP A 573 6.04 1.25 14.59
N TRP A 574 5.14 1.53 13.65
CA TRP A 574 3.82 2.11 13.92
C TRP A 574 2.86 1.06 14.50
N GLY A 575 3.32 -0.20 14.69
CA GLY A 575 2.52 -1.35 15.04
C GLY A 575 1.99 -2.11 13.81
N GLY A 576 1.49 -3.33 14.01
CA GLY A 576 0.82 -4.12 12.95
C GLY A 576 1.65 -4.43 11.70
N GLY A 577 2.96 -4.26 11.76
CA GLY A 577 3.79 -4.48 10.59
C GLY A 577 4.13 -3.23 9.77
N TYR A 578 3.74 -2.03 10.20
CA TYR A 578 4.00 -0.75 9.52
C TYR A 578 5.32 -0.11 9.92
N GLY A 579 6.45 -0.72 9.59
CA GLY A 579 7.78 -0.14 9.80
C GLY A 579 8.44 0.31 8.51
N TYR A 580 9.42 1.19 8.62
CA TYR A 580 10.29 1.53 7.51
C TYR A 580 11.17 0.32 7.15
N THR A 581 11.39 0.09 5.85
CA THR A 581 12.45 -0.83 5.40
C THR A 581 13.82 -0.22 5.72
N ARG A 582 14.84 -1.07 5.79
CA ARG A 582 16.22 -0.63 5.96
C ARG A 582 16.66 0.24 4.78
N LEU A 583 17.11 1.46 5.04
CA LEU A 583 17.53 2.40 3.99
C LEU A 583 18.97 2.19 3.54
N ALA A 584 19.78 1.50 4.35
CA ALA A 584 21.18 1.20 4.09
C ALA A 584 21.56 -0.21 4.53
N THR A 585 22.64 -0.74 3.99
CA THR A 585 23.33 -1.91 4.52
C THR A 585 24.30 -1.46 5.62
N VAL A 586 24.37 -2.20 6.73
CA VAL A 586 25.38 -1.99 7.77
C VAL A 586 26.27 -3.20 7.81
N ARG A 587 27.57 -2.99 7.57
CA ARG A 587 28.60 -4.03 7.51
C ARG A 587 29.65 -3.80 8.58
N CYS A 588 29.99 -4.82 9.33
CA CYS A 588 31.08 -4.80 10.28
C CYS A 588 32.42 -4.75 9.52
N THR A 589 33.26 -3.77 9.83
CA THR A 589 34.61 -3.64 9.22
C THR A 589 35.71 -4.11 10.16
N GLU A 590 35.46 -4.06 11.46
CA GLU A 590 36.34 -4.55 12.52
C GLU A 590 35.52 -5.31 13.55
N GLU A 591 35.99 -6.48 13.96
CA GLU A 591 35.29 -7.32 14.96
C GLU A 591 34.75 -6.51 16.13
N GLY A 592 33.47 -6.69 16.44
CA GLY A 592 32.80 -5.86 17.40
C GLY A 592 31.63 -6.55 18.10
N ARG A 593 31.06 -5.78 19.03
CA ARG A 593 29.92 -6.23 19.82
C ARG A 593 28.79 -5.22 19.76
N LEU A 594 27.56 -5.72 19.57
CA LEU A 594 26.33 -4.92 19.50
C LEU A 594 25.37 -5.34 20.61
N LEU A 595 24.59 -4.39 21.10
CA LEU A 595 23.32 -4.65 21.78
C LEU A 595 22.18 -4.48 20.78
N ARG A 596 21.36 -5.50 20.60
CA ARG A 596 20.17 -5.50 19.74
C ARG A 596 18.91 -5.42 20.60
N LEU A 597 18.05 -4.47 20.33
CA LEU A 597 16.71 -4.33 20.90
C LEU A 597 15.64 -4.68 19.87
N SER A 598 14.58 -5.34 20.30
CA SER A 598 13.37 -5.48 19.49
C SER A 598 12.71 -4.12 19.24
N SER A 599 11.81 -4.03 18.26
CA SER A 599 11.00 -2.83 18.03
C SER A 599 10.20 -2.43 19.28
N GLU A 600 9.63 -3.39 19.98
CA GLU A 600 8.87 -3.19 21.22
C GLU A 600 9.74 -2.60 22.35
N ASP A 601 10.92 -3.18 22.57
CA ASP A 601 11.85 -2.70 23.59
C ASP A 601 12.43 -1.32 23.28
N PHE A 602 12.69 -1.05 21.99
CA PHE A 602 13.11 0.26 21.54
C PHE A 602 12.01 1.30 21.74
N GLN A 603 10.76 0.98 21.39
CA GLN A 603 9.63 1.89 21.62
C GLN A 603 9.37 2.13 23.10
N TRP A 604 9.47 1.09 23.93
CA TRP A 604 9.42 1.25 25.38
C TRP A 604 10.47 2.24 25.89
N LEU A 605 11.72 2.11 25.43
CA LEU A 605 12.80 3.01 25.79
C LEU A 605 12.49 4.47 25.38
N VAL A 606 12.06 4.68 24.14
CA VAL A 606 11.71 6.03 23.62
C VAL A 606 10.50 6.63 24.33
N ALA A 607 9.50 5.82 24.68
CA ALA A 607 8.30 6.27 25.38
C ALA A 607 8.57 6.64 26.85
N THR A 608 9.46 5.91 27.51
CA THR A 608 9.76 6.11 28.93
C THR A 608 10.88 7.13 29.18
N GLN A 609 11.70 7.43 28.17
CA GLN A 609 12.86 8.30 28.29
C GLN A 609 12.83 9.48 27.30
N PRO A 610 12.27 10.64 27.68
CA PRO A 610 12.20 11.82 26.81
C PRO A 610 13.56 12.30 26.27
N THR A 611 14.65 12.09 27.03
CA THR A 611 16.02 12.44 26.63
C THR A 611 16.51 11.59 25.45
N VAL A 612 16.21 10.30 25.44
CA VAL A 612 16.51 9.40 24.32
C VAL A 612 15.73 9.82 23.07
N ARG A 613 14.46 10.16 23.24
CA ARG A 613 13.61 10.67 22.16
C ARG A 613 14.19 11.96 21.55
N ALA A 614 14.63 12.89 22.38
CA ALA A 614 15.21 14.16 21.93
C ALA A 614 16.52 13.96 21.16
N GLU A 615 17.36 13.01 21.60
CA GLU A 615 18.63 12.70 20.94
C GLU A 615 18.41 12.05 19.55
N LEU A 616 17.46 11.12 19.44
CA LEU A 616 17.09 10.48 18.16
C LEU A 616 16.49 11.45 17.13
N VAL A 617 15.93 12.57 17.55
CA VAL A 617 15.43 13.65 16.66
C VAL A 617 16.57 14.53 16.15
N ARG A 618 17.69 14.63 16.90
CA ARG A 618 18.85 15.44 16.54
C ARG A 618 19.80 14.75 15.55
N CYS A 619 19.73 13.42 15.41
CA CYS A 619 20.50 12.70 14.40
C CYS A 619 19.75 12.74 13.06
N PRO A 620 20.24 13.46 12.04
CA PRO A 620 19.62 13.57 10.74
C PRO A 620 19.70 12.27 9.93
#